data_16774bfbb51a3f32b6badb397f3e3480
#
_entry.id   16774bfbb51a3f32b6badb397f3e3480
#
_cell.length_a   1.000
_cell.length_b   1.000
_cell.length_c   1.000
_cell.angle_alpha   90.00
_cell.angle_beta   90.00
_cell.angle_gamma   90.00
#
_symmetry.space_group_name_H-M   'P 1'
#
loop_
_entity.id
_entity.type
_entity.pdbx_description
1 polymer ?
#
loop_
_entity_poly.entity_id
_entity_poly.type
_entity_poly.pdbx_seq_one_letter_code
_entity_poly.pdbx_strand_id
1 'polypeptide(L)'
;MRVLDLIVLSIKNLRHAGIRTVLCVLAIGIGISSVSTVLTLGFAAGLKVTDELARIGVKGIAFYTKSGHSFSDEAIAAVRHTEGVTAVMPLSLSTGSITLRSTSSTAGILGINESLDEVFQLELLHGSLPDIQQIRAGEKVVVVEDTLAQSEYQRTNIVGKHLYVTIDGISEKMKICGVIRSQSASLSAFSGTKLPYLIYLPYTTIQNMVKVGSPDKIIAAVQDDNPDIPDKVITRLNRQFGNQYAFENLNQYADIFSNILEIVSLLISGIASISVVVGGLGVMNAMVSSVDARTSEIGIYRALGARKHDIVGNYLCEAMLLCLTGGILGIILNTLLLFLINEITGLMLTLQVKNVALGLTASGLCGVVFGLLPAVKAARLSPIEAIRRE
;
A
#
# COMPACT_ATOMS: atom_id res chain seq x y z
N MET A 1 34.14 27.72 -21.07
CA MET A 1 34.70 26.72 -20.15
C MET A 1 34.07 25.37 -20.47
N ARG A 2 34.81 24.27 -20.38
CA ARG A 2 34.21 22.91 -20.57
C ARG A 2 33.41 22.54 -19.32
N VAL A 3 32.32 21.78 -19.47
CA VAL A 3 31.45 21.37 -18.34
C VAL A 3 32.24 20.64 -17.24
N LEU A 4 33.25 19.85 -17.63
CA LEU A 4 34.17 19.18 -16.71
C LEU A 4 34.96 20.16 -15.81
N ASP A 5 35.43 21.27 -16.36
CA ASP A 5 36.20 22.29 -15.60
C ASP A 5 35.30 22.96 -14.54
N LEU A 6 34.01 23.17 -14.88
CA LEU A 6 33.02 23.72 -13.95
C LEU A 6 32.75 22.77 -12.78
N ILE A 7 32.64 21.48 -13.04
CA ILE A 7 32.39 20.45 -11.99
C ILE A 7 33.59 20.39 -11.04
N VAL A 8 34.82 20.32 -11.58
CA VAL A 8 36.04 20.23 -10.75
C VAL A 8 36.21 21.49 -9.89
N LEU A 9 35.96 22.67 -10.45
CA LEU A 9 36.02 23.94 -9.73
C LEU A 9 34.98 24.00 -8.62
N SER A 10 33.74 23.57 -8.92
CA SER A 10 32.64 23.55 -7.96
C SER A 10 32.91 22.58 -6.78
N ILE A 11 33.46 21.39 -7.04
CA ILE A 11 33.82 20.43 -5.97
C ILE A 11 34.94 21.02 -5.08
N LYS A 12 35.93 21.69 -5.66
CA LYS A 12 36.99 22.35 -4.89
C LYS A 12 36.43 23.46 -4.00
N ASN A 13 35.50 24.25 -4.52
CA ASN A 13 34.83 25.32 -3.79
C ASN A 13 33.98 24.82 -2.63
N LEU A 14 33.26 23.71 -2.84
CA LEU A 14 32.43 23.06 -1.79
C LEU A 14 33.25 22.61 -0.58
N ARG A 15 34.47 22.11 -0.78
CA ARG A 15 35.36 21.71 0.31
C ARG A 15 35.77 22.85 1.24
N HIS A 16 35.80 24.11 0.74
CA HIS A 16 36.18 25.28 1.54
C HIS A 16 35.00 26.03 2.14
N ALA A 17 33.75 25.64 1.83
CA ALA A 17 32.55 26.39 2.22
C ALA A 17 32.07 26.15 3.66
N GLY A 18 32.73 25.27 4.44
CA GLY A 18 32.56 25.14 5.88
C GLY A 18 31.18 24.56 6.32
N ILE A 19 30.83 24.79 7.58
CA ILE A 19 29.68 24.19 8.28
C ILE A 19 28.32 24.56 7.63
N ARG A 20 28.22 25.75 7.00
CA ARG A 20 26.97 26.19 6.34
C ARG A 20 26.56 25.24 5.20
N THR A 21 27.52 24.80 4.40
CA THR A 21 27.30 23.86 3.30
C THR A 21 26.81 22.52 3.81
N VAL A 22 27.41 22.02 4.90
CA VAL A 22 26.99 20.77 5.53
C VAL A 22 25.53 20.88 6.02
N LEU A 23 25.16 21.98 6.66
CA LEU A 23 23.79 22.19 7.11
C LEU A 23 22.78 22.26 5.95
N CYS A 24 23.16 22.89 4.83
CA CYS A 24 22.30 22.93 3.63
C CYS A 24 22.11 21.52 3.03
N VAL A 25 23.19 20.75 2.90
CA VAL A 25 23.16 19.37 2.40
C VAL A 25 22.30 18.49 3.29
N LEU A 26 22.44 18.61 4.62
CA LEU A 26 21.62 17.90 5.60
C LEU A 26 20.14 18.29 5.49
N ALA A 27 19.83 19.58 5.40
CA ALA A 27 18.44 20.06 5.30
C ALA A 27 17.73 19.52 4.05
N ILE A 28 18.39 19.56 2.89
CA ILE A 28 17.87 18.98 1.65
C ILE A 28 17.77 17.45 1.77
N GLY A 29 18.79 16.81 2.34
CA GLY A 29 18.81 15.35 2.53
C GLY A 29 17.65 14.87 3.40
N ILE A 30 17.40 15.54 4.52
CA ILE A 30 16.26 15.22 5.41
C ILE A 30 14.94 15.43 4.67
N GLY A 31 14.79 16.54 3.95
CA GLY A 31 13.57 16.83 3.20
C GLY A 31 13.27 15.76 2.14
N ILE A 32 14.26 15.40 1.32
CA ILE A 32 14.12 14.37 0.28
C ILE A 32 13.89 13.00 0.89
N SER A 33 14.61 12.66 1.97
CA SER A 33 14.40 11.40 2.70
C SER A 33 12.96 11.30 3.21
N SER A 34 12.43 12.35 3.83
CA SER A 34 11.07 12.38 4.37
C SER A 34 10.01 12.17 3.27
N VAL A 35 10.11 12.91 2.17
CA VAL A 35 9.18 12.75 1.03
C VAL A 35 9.26 11.34 0.46
N SER A 36 10.46 10.84 0.20
CA SER A 36 10.67 9.50 -0.38
C SER A 36 10.17 8.39 0.55
N THR A 37 10.38 8.52 1.87
CA THR A 37 9.88 7.55 2.86
C THR A 37 8.35 7.50 2.85
N VAL A 38 7.69 8.67 2.87
CA VAL A 38 6.21 8.74 2.88
C VAL A 38 5.61 8.11 1.62
N LEU A 39 6.18 8.44 0.44
CA LEU A 39 5.73 7.85 -0.83
C LEU A 39 5.92 6.33 -0.86
N THR A 40 7.03 5.83 -0.33
CA THR A 40 7.30 4.39 -0.27
C THR A 40 6.35 3.68 0.69
N LEU A 41 6.09 4.26 1.86
CA LEU A 41 5.13 3.73 2.84
C LEU A 41 3.71 3.73 2.30
N GLY A 42 3.27 4.82 1.67
CA GLY A 42 1.93 4.92 1.08
C GLY A 42 1.68 3.85 0.01
N PHE A 43 2.66 3.67 -0.89
CA PHE A 43 2.58 2.64 -1.92
C PHE A 43 2.56 1.22 -1.33
N ALA A 44 3.45 0.93 -0.38
CA ALA A 44 3.52 -0.39 0.25
C ALA A 44 2.25 -0.70 1.08
N ALA A 45 1.70 0.31 1.77
CA ALA A 45 0.45 0.18 2.50
C ALA A 45 -0.72 -0.12 1.55
N GLY A 46 -0.79 0.57 0.40
CA GLY A 46 -1.80 0.31 -0.63
C GLY A 46 -1.75 -1.13 -1.14
N LEU A 47 -0.56 -1.61 -1.51
CA LEU A 47 -0.37 -3.00 -1.94
C LEU A 47 -0.78 -4.01 -0.86
N LYS A 48 -0.40 -3.75 0.39
CA LYS A 48 -0.73 -4.65 1.50
C LYS A 48 -2.22 -4.68 1.81
N VAL A 49 -2.89 -3.54 1.77
CA VAL A 49 -4.35 -3.48 1.93
C VAL A 49 -5.05 -4.23 0.81
N THR A 50 -4.62 -4.06 -0.44
CA THR A 50 -5.20 -4.78 -1.59
C THR A 50 -4.99 -6.29 -1.46
N ASP A 51 -3.81 -6.74 -1.02
CA ASP A 51 -3.51 -8.16 -0.80
C ASP A 51 -4.36 -8.74 0.35
N GLU A 52 -4.47 -8.04 1.48
CA GLU A 52 -5.30 -8.49 2.60
C GLU A 52 -6.80 -8.52 2.23
N LEU A 53 -7.30 -7.54 1.49
CA LEU A 53 -8.68 -7.56 0.99
C LEU A 53 -8.93 -8.74 0.04
N ALA A 54 -7.96 -9.06 -0.82
CA ALA A 54 -8.03 -10.23 -1.68
C ALA A 54 -8.08 -11.54 -0.88
N ARG A 55 -7.30 -11.63 0.21
CA ARG A 55 -7.28 -12.81 1.09
C ARG A 55 -8.61 -13.05 1.79
N ILE A 56 -9.30 -12.01 2.24
CA ILE A 56 -10.62 -12.12 2.90
C ILE A 56 -11.78 -12.22 1.90
N GLY A 57 -11.50 -12.48 0.61
CA GLY A 57 -12.52 -12.67 -0.42
C GLY A 57 -13.24 -11.40 -0.86
N VAL A 58 -12.69 -10.23 -0.54
CA VAL A 58 -13.19 -8.94 -1.06
C VAL A 58 -12.72 -8.71 -2.51
N LYS A 59 -12.26 -9.79 -3.18
CA LYS A 59 -11.90 -9.76 -4.59
C LYS A 59 -12.98 -10.47 -5.40
N GLY A 60 -13.58 -9.76 -6.34
CA GLY A 60 -14.64 -10.30 -7.19
C GLY A 60 -15.91 -9.46 -7.14
N ILE A 61 -17.01 -10.07 -7.55
CA ILE A 61 -18.30 -9.43 -7.65
C ILE A 61 -19.28 -10.15 -6.72
N ALA A 62 -19.85 -9.40 -5.79
CA ALA A 62 -20.95 -9.90 -4.97
C ALA A 62 -22.27 -9.62 -5.66
N PHE A 63 -23.07 -10.65 -5.86
CA PHE A 63 -24.44 -10.52 -6.30
C PHE A 63 -25.35 -10.78 -5.11
N TYR A 64 -26.42 -9.99 -4.98
CA TYR A 64 -27.38 -10.10 -3.90
C TYR A 64 -28.81 -9.92 -4.41
N THR A 65 -29.76 -10.42 -3.66
CA THR A 65 -31.16 -10.30 -3.96
C THR A 65 -31.77 -9.11 -3.25
N LYS A 66 -32.63 -8.38 -3.94
CA LYS A 66 -33.43 -7.29 -3.35
C LYS A 66 -34.61 -7.92 -2.58
N SER A 67 -34.90 -7.38 -1.40
CA SER A 67 -36.15 -7.69 -0.67
C SER A 67 -36.35 -9.16 -0.21
N GLY A 68 -35.32 -9.78 0.38
CA GLY A 68 -35.47 -11.05 1.09
C GLY A 68 -35.74 -12.28 0.21
N HIS A 69 -35.54 -12.18 -1.09
CA HIS A 69 -35.50 -13.34 -1.97
C HIS A 69 -34.18 -14.09 -1.79
N SER A 70 -34.10 -15.31 -2.29
CA SER A 70 -32.86 -16.11 -2.26
C SER A 70 -32.48 -16.52 -3.69
N PHE A 71 -31.20 -16.84 -3.91
CA PHE A 71 -30.76 -17.39 -5.19
C PHE A 71 -31.23 -18.83 -5.32
N SER A 72 -31.96 -19.13 -6.38
CA SER A 72 -32.23 -20.52 -6.75
C SER A 72 -30.96 -21.18 -7.32
N ASP A 73 -30.88 -22.50 -7.27
CA ASP A 73 -29.77 -23.24 -7.89
C ASP A 73 -29.64 -22.96 -9.38
N GLU A 74 -30.77 -22.69 -10.06
CA GLU A 74 -30.80 -22.30 -11.46
C GLU A 74 -30.18 -20.90 -11.68
N ALA A 75 -30.44 -19.96 -10.76
CA ALA A 75 -29.83 -18.63 -10.83
C ALA A 75 -28.32 -18.69 -10.58
N ILE A 76 -27.88 -19.49 -9.61
CA ILE A 76 -26.45 -19.73 -9.34
C ILE A 76 -25.77 -20.34 -10.57
N ALA A 77 -26.41 -21.34 -11.21
CA ALA A 77 -25.91 -21.96 -12.43
C ALA A 77 -25.85 -20.95 -13.60
N ALA A 78 -26.83 -20.06 -13.72
CA ALA A 78 -26.84 -19.03 -14.75
C ALA A 78 -25.67 -18.04 -14.59
N VAL A 79 -25.29 -17.69 -13.36
CA VAL A 79 -24.09 -16.86 -13.08
C VAL A 79 -22.83 -17.64 -13.46
N ARG A 80 -22.70 -18.88 -13.02
CA ARG A 80 -21.54 -19.76 -13.28
C ARG A 80 -21.28 -19.96 -14.79
N HIS A 81 -22.33 -20.04 -15.59
CA HIS A 81 -22.22 -20.19 -17.05
C HIS A 81 -22.14 -18.87 -17.82
N THR A 82 -21.91 -17.75 -17.16
CA THR A 82 -21.67 -16.48 -17.84
C THR A 82 -20.19 -16.38 -18.21
N GLU A 83 -19.95 -15.95 -19.46
CA GLU A 83 -18.58 -15.79 -19.98
C GLU A 83 -17.78 -14.81 -19.11
N GLY A 84 -16.57 -15.21 -18.73
CA GLY A 84 -15.68 -14.43 -17.87
C GLY A 84 -15.84 -14.70 -16.36
N VAL A 85 -16.84 -15.50 -15.95
CA VAL A 85 -16.96 -15.97 -14.56
C VAL A 85 -16.19 -17.30 -14.43
N THR A 86 -15.24 -17.34 -13.49
CA THR A 86 -14.41 -18.53 -13.24
C THR A 86 -14.98 -19.41 -12.15
N ALA A 87 -15.50 -18.78 -11.09
CA ALA A 87 -16.05 -19.47 -9.94
C ALA A 87 -17.24 -18.73 -9.33
N VAL A 88 -18.14 -19.46 -8.71
CA VAL A 88 -19.28 -18.90 -7.96
C VAL A 88 -19.39 -19.58 -6.62
N MET A 89 -19.39 -18.79 -5.56
CA MET A 89 -19.53 -19.27 -4.20
C MET A 89 -20.76 -18.65 -3.54
N PRO A 90 -21.68 -19.48 -3.01
CA PRO A 90 -22.74 -18.99 -2.12
C PRO A 90 -22.11 -18.37 -0.87
N LEU A 91 -22.50 -17.16 -0.53
CA LEU A 91 -22.06 -16.50 0.68
C LEU A 91 -23.15 -16.62 1.74
N SER A 92 -22.90 -17.45 2.72
CA SER A 92 -23.72 -17.54 3.93
C SER A 92 -22.85 -17.06 5.09
N LEU A 93 -23.11 -15.86 5.59
CA LEU A 93 -22.41 -15.30 6.73
C LEU A 93 -23.36 -15.31 7.93
N SER A 94 -23.02 -16.08 8.94
CA SER A 94 -23.75 -16.14 10.21
C SER A 94 -22.83 -15.74 11.35
N THR A 95 -23.39 -15.20 12.40
CA THR A 95 -22.68 -14.96 13.66
C THR A 95 -23.12 -16.02 14.66
N GLY A 96 -22.17 -16.62 15.33
CA GLY A 96 -22.48 -17.64 16.32
C GLY A 96 -21.41 -17.72 17.40
N SER A 97 -21.49 -18.76 18.20
CA SER A 97 -20.45 -19.09 19.17
C SER A 97 -19.81 -20.44 18.86
N ILE A 98 -18.53 -20.51 19.14
CA ILE A 98 -17.75 -21.75 19.08
C ILE A 98 -17.34 -22.11 20.50
N THR A 99 -17.50 -23.39 20.83
CA THR A 99 -17.02 -23.93 22.10
C THR A 99 -15.97 -24.99 21.82
N LEU A 100 -14.74 -24.67 22.25
CA LEU A 100 -13.59 -25.54 22.11
C LEU A 100 -13.05 -25.83 23.51
N ARG A 101 -12.99 -27.11 23.90
CA ARG A 101 -12.76 -27.55 25.30
C ARG A 101 -13.83 -26.96 26.23
N SER A 102 -13.45 -25.97 27.06
CA SER A 102 -14.34 -25.31 28.03
C SER A 102 -14.51 -23.80 27.73
N THR A 103 -13.87 -23.31 26.68
CA THR A 103 -13.90 -21.89 26.31
C THR A 103 -14.94 -21.68 25.22
N SER A 104 -15.84 -20.72 25.44
CA SER A 104 -16.79 -20.25 24.44
C SER A 104 -16.37 -18.90 23.92
N SER A 105 -16.30 -18.75 22.62
CA SER A 105 -15.91 -17.51 21.94
C SER A 105 -16.88 -17.19 20.82
N THR A 106 -17.08 -15.91 20.53
CA THR A 106 -17.88 -15.48 19.37
C THR A 106 -17.09 -15.75 18.08
N ALA A 107 -17.77 -16.25 17.07
CA ALA A 107 -17.20 -16.53 15.76
C ALA A 107 -18.10 -16.01 14.64
N GLY A 108 -17.46 -15.50 13.59
CA GLY A 108 -18.07 -15.36 12.28
C GLY A 108 -18.01 -16.71 11.55
N ILE A 109 -19.15 -17.14 11.02
CA ILE A 109 -19.31 -18.45 10.41
C ILE A 109 -19.58 -18.23 8.92
N LEU A 110 -18.66 -18.67 8.08
CA LEU A 110 -18.77 -18.60 6.62
C LEU A 110 -19.17 -19.95 6.05
N GLY A 111 -20.26 -19.95 5.27
CA GLY A 111 -20.63 -21.09 4.44
C GLY A 111 -19.79 -21.13 3.18
N ILE A 112 -19.15 -22.26 2.91
CA ILE A 112 -18.24 -22.47 1.78
C ILE A 112 -18.71 -23.58 0.86
N ASN A 113 -18.29 -23.49 -0.42
CA ASN A 113 -18.42 -24.55 -1.39
C ASN A 113 -17.06 -24.91 -2.02
N GLU A 114 -17.08 -25.72 -3.08
CA GLU A 114 -15.88 -26.15 -3.80
C GLU A 114 -15.07 -25.04 -4.46
N SER A 115 -15.66 -23.85 -4.66
CA SER A 115 -15.00 -22.70 -5.27
C SER A 115 -14.25 -21.81 -4.25
N LEU A 116 -14.08 -22.29 -3.02
CA LEU A 116 -13.46 -21.50 -1.95
C LEU A 116 -12.07 -21.01 -2.33
N ASP A 117 -11.21 -21.89 -2.85
CA ASP A 117 -9.82 -21.52 -3.20
C ASP A 117 -9.73 -20.51 -4.35
N GLU A 118 -10.73 -20.49 -5.23
CA GLU A 118 -10.76 -19.55 -6.36
C GLU A 118 -11.26 -18.17 -5.96
N VAL A 119 -12.14 -18.10 -4.93
CA VAL A 119 -12.75 -16.86 -4.44
C VAL A 119 -11.92 -16.25 -3.31
N PHE A 120 -11.43 -17.08 -2.38
CA PHE A 120 -10.61 -16.67 -1.24
C PHE A 120 -9.22 -17.25 -1.39
N GLN A 121 -8.19 -16.43 -1.31
CA GLN A 121 -6.79 -16.89 -1.32
C GLN A 121 -6.38 -17.38 0.08
N LEU A 122 -6.90 -18.53 0.48
CA LEU A 122 -6.64 -19.10 1.81
C LEU A 122 -5.28 -19.82 1.83
N GLU A 123 -4.48 -19.53 2.83
CA GLU A 123 -3.23 -20.26 3.09
C GLU A 123 -3.52 -21.43 4.05
N LEU A 124 -3.61 -22.65 3.51
CA LEU A 124 -3.80 -23.85 4.31
C LEU A 124 -2.50 -24.22 5.02
N LEU A 125 -2.52 -24.26 6.37
CA LEU A 125 -1.37 -24.62 7.20
C LEU A 125 -1.34 -26.11 7.53
N HIS A 126 -2.50 -26.70 7.84
CA HIS A 126 -2.62 -28.11 8.22
C HIS A 126 -3.94 -28.70 7.76
N GLY A 127 -3.94 -29.98 7.39
CA GLY A 127 -5.14 -30.71 7.00
C GLY A 127 -5.53 -30.48 5.54
N SER A 128 -6.83 -30.45 5.28
CA SER A 128 -7.42 -30.23 3.95
C SER A 128 -8.68 -29.39 4.06
N LEU A 129 -9.04 -28.71 2.98
CA LEU A 129 -10.37 -28.14 2.83
C LEU A 129 -11.40 -29.23 2.60
N PRO A 130 -12.69 -29.00 2.93
CA PRO A 130 -13.76 -29.95 2.65
C PRO A 130 -13.86 -30.24 1.15
N ASP A 131 -13.96 -31.52 0.80
CA ASP A 131 -14.14 -31.93 -0.58
C ASP A 131 -15.59 -31.75 -1.08
N ILE A 132 -15.79 -31.91 -2.39
CA ILE A 132 -17.13 -31.75 -3.01
C ILE A 132 -18.16 -32.71 -2.42
N GLN A 133 -17.75 -33.92 -2.05
CA GLN A 133 -18.67 -34.92 -1.50
C GLN A 133 -19.09 -34.53 -0.07
N GLN A 134 -18.15 -34.10 0.75
CA GLN A 134 -18.40 -33.60 2.11
C GLN A 134 -19.28 -32.34 2.09
N ILE A 135 -19.05 -31.43 1.15
CA ILE A 135 -19.87 -30.23 0.99
C ILE A 135 -21.30 -30.61 0.60
N ARG A 136 -21.49 -31.47 -0.40
CA ARG A 136 -22.81 -31.88 -0.87
C ARG A 136 -23.58 -32.70 0.17
N ALA A 137 -22.88 -33.53 0.95
CA ALA A 137 -23.44 -34.31 2.01
C ALA A 137 -23.83 -33.48 3.25
N GLY A 138 -23.37 -32.23 3.34
CA GLY A 138 -23.53 -31.41 4.56
C GLY A 138 -22.81 -32.03 5.74
N GLU A 139 -21.58 -32.54 5.52
CA GLU A 139 -20.80 -33.21 6.55
C GLU A 139 -20.41 -32.21 7.66
N LYS A 140 -20.41 -32.69 8.91
CA LYS A 140 -20.10 -31.86 10.09
C LYS A 140 -18.58 -31.66 10.23
N VAL A 141 -18.01 -30.98 9.25
CA VAL A 141 -16.60 -30.61 9.21
C VAL A 141 -16.42 -29.08 9.23
N VAL A 142 -15.30 -28.63 9.78
CA VAL A 142 -14.99 -27.20 9.94
C VAL A 142 -13.53 -26.93 9.66
N VAL A 143 -13.24 -25.82 9.00
CA VAL A 143 -11.92 -25.24 8.87
C VAL A 143 -11.84 -24.05 9.83
N VAL A 144 -10.75 -23.93 10.56
CA VAL A 144 -10.54 -22.92 11.60
C VAL A 144 -9.27 -22.12 11.35
N GLU A 145 -9.19 -20.93 11.92
CA GLU A 145 -7.97 -20.11 11.88
C GLU A 145 -6.93 -20.61 12.89
N ASP A 146 -5.65 -20.42 12.56
CA ASP A 146 -4.50 -20.77 13.42
C ASP A 146 -4.48 -20.00 14.74
N THR A 147 -5.02 -18.78 14.78
CA THR A 147 -5.18 -17.98 16.00
C THR A 147 -6.09 -18.66 17.03
N LEU A 148 -7.17 -19.29 16.58
CA LEU A 148 -8.03 -20.08 17.45
C LEU A 148 -7.28 -21.33 17.97
N ALA A 149 -6.54 -22.00 17.10
CA ALA A 149 -5.75 -23.18 17.46
C ALA A 149 -4.67 -22.83 18.49
N GLN A 150 -3.99 -21.70 18.28
CA GLN A 150 -2.92 -21.22 19.15
C GLN A 150 -3.46 -20.77 20.52
N SER A 151 -4.60 -20.08 20.56
CA SER A 151 -5.19 -19.61 21.83
C SER A 151 -5.61 -20.75 22.73
N GLU A 152 -6.17 -21.83 22.17
CA GLU A 152 -6.76 -22.93 22.96
C GLU A 152 -5.81 -24.12 23.20
N TYR A 153 -4.89 -24.36 22.28
CA TYR A 153 -3.99 -25.52 22.34
C TYR A 153 -2.50 -25.17 22.37
N GLN A 154 -2.15 -23.89 22.24
CA GLN A 154 -0.77 -23.39 22.11
C GLN A 154 0.02 -24.09 20.98
N ARG A 155 -0.70 -24.52 19.95
CA ARG A 155 -0.16 -25.13 18.74
C ARG A 155 -1.09 -24.90 17.57
N THR A 156 -0.56 -24.87 16.36
CA THR A 156 -1.35 -24.64 15.14
C THR A 156 -2.05 -25.89 14.62
N ASN A 157 -1.44 -27.08 14.75
CA ASN A 157 -2.05 -28.31 14.27
C ASN A 157 -3.05 -28.91 15.28
N ILE A 158 -4.34 -28.72 14.99
CA ILE A 158 -5.48 -29.27 15.75
C ILE A 158 -6.43 -30.10 14.88
N VAL A 159 -5.99 -30.52 13.68
CA VAL A 159 -6.76 -31.36 12.77
C VAL A 159 -7.21 -32.64 13.47
N GLY A 160 -8.45 -33.05 13.21
CA GLY A 160 -9.09 -34.22 13.83
C GLY A 160 -9.69 -33.96 15.21
N LYS A 161 -9.47 -32.82 15.84
CA LYS A 161 -10.19 -32.40 17.06
C LYS A 161 -11.62 -32.00 16.72
N HIS A 162 -12.44 -31.85 17.77
CA HIS A 162 -13.83 -31.48 17.64
C HIS A 162 -14.10 -30.18 18.40
N LEU A 163 -15.00 -29.37 17.86
CA LEU A 163 -15.54 -28.19 18.51
C LEU A 163 -17.08 -28.21 18.36
N TYR A 164 -17.77 -27.44 19.20
CA TYR A 164 -19.20 -27.19 19.04
C TYR A 164 -19.37 -25.82 18.35
N VAL A 165 -20.19 -25.81 17.33
CA VAL A 165 -20.64 -24.59 16.65
C VAL A 165 -22.09 -24.35 16.99
N THR A 166 -22.42 -23.19 17.50
CA THR A 166 -23.78 -22.80 17.84
C THR A 166 -24.23 -21.64 16.97
N ILE A 167 -25.28 -21.83 16.19
CA ILE A 167 -25.91 -20.83 15.32
C ILE A 167 -27.39 -20.78 15.71
N ASP A 168 -27.93 -19.61 15.99
CA ASP A 168 -29.34 -19.40 16.37
C ASP A 168 -29.84 -20.38 17.49
N GLY A 169 -28.96 -20.68 18.45
CA GLY A 169 -29.26 -21.58 19.55
C GLY A 169 -29.13 -23.06 19.24
N ILE A 170 -28.88 -23.45 18.00
CA ILE A 170 -28.66 -24.85 17.59
C ILE A 170 -27.18 -25.16 17.67
N SER A 171 -26.79 -26.10 18.50
CA SER A 171 -25.40 -26.49 18.73
C SER A 171 -25.09 -27.85 18.09
N GLU A 172 -24.07 -27.88 17.25
CA GLU A 172 -23.63 -29.08 16.56
C GLU A 172 -22.14 -29.34 16.75
N LYS A 173 -21.80 -30.62 16.91
CA LYS A 173 -20.43 -31.07 17.05
C LYS A 173 -19.79 -31.21 15.69
N MET A 174 -18.70 -30.44 15.43
CA MET A 174 -17.97 -30.42 14.16
C MET A 174 -16.56 -31.00 14.32
N LYS A 175 -16.07 -31.70 13.31
CA LYS A 175 -14.69 -32.19 13.25
C LYS A 175 -13.82 -31.19 12.49
N ILE A 176 -12.69 -30.79 13.06
CA ILE A 176 -11.73 -29.90 12.41
C ILE A 176 -11.01 -30.68 11.32
N CYS A 177 -11.22 -30.31 10.04
CA CYS A 177 -10.57 -30.93 8.88
C CYS A 177 -9.36 -30.14 8.40
N GLY A 178 -9.32 -28.84 8.63
CA GLY A 178 -8.24 -27.97 8.21
C GLY A 178 -7.98 -26.79 9.16
N VAL A 179 -6.76 -26.30 9.12
CA VAL A 179 -6.35 -25.07 9.82
C VAL A 179 -5.70 -24.16 8.79
N ILE A 180 -6.22 -22.95 8.68
CA ILE A 180 -5.74 -21.92 7.78
C ILE A 180 -5.04 -20.80 8.56
N ARG A 181 -4.19 -20.01 7.86
CA ARG A 181 -3.62 -18.81 8.43
C ARG A 181 -4.73 -17.80 8.71
N SER A 182 -4.70 -17.19 9.89
CA SER A 182 -5.73 -16.25 10.32
C SER A 182 -5.74 -15.01 9.42
N GLN A 183 -6.92 -14.67 8.97
CA GLN A 183 -7.22 -13.44 8.27
C GLN A 183 -7.72 -12.37 9.25
N SER A 184 -8.41 -12.78 10.30
CA SER A 184 -8.90 -11.89 11.35
C SER A 184 -7.78 -11.27 12.18
N ALA A 185 -6.60 -11.93 12.28
CA ALA A 185 -5.46 -11.42 13.04
C ALA A 185 -4.86 -10.14 12.42
N SER A 186 -4.68 -10.12 11.11
CA SER A 186 -4.19 -8.94 10.39
C SER A 186 -5.14 -7.76 10.53
N LEU A 187 -6.44 -8.00 10.37
CA LEU A 187 -7.47 -6.99 10.54
C LEU A 187 -7.58 -6.49 11.99
N SER A 188 -7.44 -7.40 12.98
CA SER A 188 -7.43 -7.04 14.41
C SER A 188 -6.24 -6.18 14.77
N ALA A 189 -5.07 -6.47 14.24
CA ALA A 189 -3.86 -5.65 14.43
C ALA A 189 -4.02 -4.24 13.85
N PHE A 190 -4.74 -4.12 12.74
CA PHE A 190 -5.00 -2.83 12.08
C PHE A 190 -6.09 -2.01 12.78
N SER A 191 -7.16 -2.66 13.25
CA SER A 191 -8.30 -2.00 13.89
C SER A 191 -8.10 -1.72 15.38
N GLY A 192 -7.08 -2.33 16.01
CA GLY A 192 -6.87 -2.27 17.46
C GLY A 192 -7.95 -2.97 18.28
N THR A 193 -8.89 -3.66 17.63
CA THR A 193 -10.00 -4.38 18.26
C THR A 193 -9.86 -5.88 17.96
N LYS A 194 -10.10 -6.74 18.96
CA LYS A 194 -10.18 -8.18 18.71
C LYS A 194 -11.42 -8.47 17.87
N LEU A 195 -11.21 -8.86 16.63
CA LEU A 195 -12.27 -9.36 15.77
C LEU A 195 -12.66 -10.80 16.20
N PRO A 196 -13.91 -11.22 15.99
CA PRO A 196 -14.31 -12.59 16.21
C PRO A 196 -13.51 -13.54 15.31
N TYR A 197 -13.27 -14.76 15.79
CA TYR A 197 -12.66 -15.81 14.97
C TYR A 197 -13.52 -16.09 13.75
N LEU A 198 -12.89 -16.33 12.60
CA LEU A 198 -13.59 -16.81 11.42
C LEU A 198 -13.46 -18.34 11.33
N ILE A 199 -14.59 -18.99 11.08
CA ILE A 199 -14.63 -20.44 10.81
C ILE A 199 -15.41 -20.70 9.53
N TYR A 200 -15.03 -21.76 8.84
CA TYR A 200 -15.55 -22.09 7.53
C TYR A 200 -16.21 -23.47 7.56
N LEU A 201 -17.45 -23.53 7.16
CA LEU A 201 -18.26 -24.75 7.14
C LEU A 201 -18.85 -24.97 5.73
N PRO A 202 -19.11 -26.20 5.32
CA PRO A 202 -19.93 -26.42 4.13
C PRO A 202 -21.24 -25.65 4.23
N TYR A 203 -21.61 -24.91 3.18
CA TYR A 203 -22.83 -24.08 3.19
C TYR A 203 -24.09 -24.95 3.43
N THR A 204 -24.07 -26.18 2.92
CA THR A 204 -25.14 -27.19 3.13
C THR A 204 -25.27 -27.59 4.60
N THR A 205 -24.18 -27.62 5.35
CA THR A 205 -24.19 -27.87 6.81
C THR A 205 -24.91 -26.74 7.54
N ILE A 206 -24.63 -25.47 7.16
CA ILE A 206 -25.31 -24.32 7.75
C ILE A 206 -26.81 -24.35 7.41
N GLN A 207 -27.18 -24.63 6.16
CA GLN A 207 -28.57 -24.76 5.74
C GLN A 207 -29.32 -25.84 6.55
N ASN A 208 -28.66 -26.98 6.77
CA ASN A 208 -29.23 -28.07 7.56
C ASN A 208 -29.43 -27.70 9.05
N MET A 209 -28.50 -26.91 9.61
CA MET A 209 -28.58 -26.45 11.01
C MET A 209 -29.70 -25.43 11.21
N VAL A 210 -29.69 -24.37 10.42
CA VAL A 210 -30.54 -23.19 10.67
C VAL A 210 -31.86 -23.27 9.91
N LYS A 211 -32.01 -24.29 9.05
CA LYS A 211 -33.19 -24.47 8.14
C LYS A 211 -33.47 -23.22 7.31
N VAL A 212 -32.45 -22.44 7.05
CA VAL A 212 -32.51 -21.28 6.15
C VAL A 212 -32.43 -21.80 4.72
N GLY A 213 -33.24 -21.20 3.84
CA GLY A 213 -33.28 -21.57 2.43
C GLY A 213 -31.99 -21.23 1.68
N SER A 214 -32.09 -21.13 0.36
CA SER A 214 -30.99 -20.78 -0.53
C SER A 214 -30.33 -19.46 -0.13
N PRO A 215 -29.04 -19.23 -0.50
CA PRO A 215 -28.28 -18.04 -0.11
C PRO A 215 -28.92 -16.77 -0.70
N ASP A 216 -28.84 -15.69 0.05
CA ASP A 216 -29.28 -14.36 -0.39
C ASP A 216 -28.15 -13.57 -1.12
N LYS A 217 -26.92 -14.07 -1.00
CA LYS A 217 -25.72 -13.51 -1.64
C LYS A 217 -24.86 -14.60 -2.25
N ILE A 218 -24.21 -14.27 -3.34
CA ILE A 218 -23.17 -15.09 -3.97
C ILE A 218 -21.98 -14.21 -4.35
N ILE A 219 -20.78 -14.74 -4.30
CA ILE A 219 -19.57 -14.10 -4.82
C ILE A 219 -19.15 -14.83 -6.07
N ALA A 220 -18.89 -14.09 -7.14
CA ALA A 220 -18.32 -14.61 -8.36
C ALA A 220 -16.88 -14.10 -8.53
N ALA A 221 -15.94 -15.02 -8.74
CA ALA A 221 -14.62 -14.72 -9.23
C ALA A 221 -14.69 -14.52 -10.74
N VAL A 222 -13.96 -13.50 -11.25
CA VAL A 222 -13.89 -13.19 -12.67
C VAL A 222 -12.45 -13.26 -13.14
N GLN A 223 -12.25 -13.68 -14.39
CA GLN A 223 -10.93 -13.97 -14.94
C GLN A 223 -10.06 -12.71 -15.14
N ASP A 224 -10.69 -11.57 -15.46
CA ASP A 224 -10.05 -10.26 -15.59
C ASP A 224 -10.95 -9.21 -14.92
N ASP A 225 -10.38 -8.09 -14.50
CA ASP A 225 -11.13 -6.93 -14.00
C ASP A 225 -11.93 -6.25 -15.13
N ASN A 226 -12.66 -7.05 -15.93
CA ASN A 226 -13.48 -6.53 -16.99
C ASN A 226 -14.75 -5.91 -16.39
N PRO A 227 -14.92 -4.58 -16.49
CA PRO A 227 -16.01 -3.86 -15.87
C PRO A 227 -17.40 -4.24 -16.44
N ASP A 228 -17.45 -4.87 -17.61
CA ASP A 228 -18.72 -5.23 -18.28
C ASP A 228 -19.30 -6.56 -17.76
N ILE A 229 -18.53 -7.39 -17.09
CA ILE A 229 -19.00 -8.72 -16.63
C ILE A 229 -20.15 -8.61 -15.64
N PRO A 230 -20.10 -7.73 -14.59
CA PRO A 230 -21.22 -7.58 -13.66
C PRO A 230 -22.53 -7.24 -14.34
N ASP A 231 -22.49 -6.30 -15.28
CA ASP A 231 -23.67 -5.85 -16.02
C ASP A 231 -24.25 -6.95 -16.94
N LYS A 232 -23.39 -7.77 -17.55
CA LYS A 232 -23.82 -8.94 -18.34
C LYS A 232 -24.51 -9.98 -17.46
N VAL A 233 -23.95 -10.27 -16.29
CA VAL A 233 -24.52 -11.22 -15.33
C VAL A 233 -25.88 -10.72 -14.84
N ILE A 234 -25.97 -9.47 -14.40
CA ILE A 234 -27.22 -8.89 -13.89
C ILE A 234 -28.29 -8.81 -14.98
N THR A 235 -27.93 -8.43 -16.18
CA THR A 235 -28.87 -8.39 -17.31
C THR A 235 -29.43 -9.78 -17.59
N ARG A 236 -28.58 -10.81 -17.55
CA ARG A 236 -29.00 -12.21 -17.73
C ARG A 236 -29.92 -12.67 -16.62
N LEU A 237 -29.53 -12.44 -15.36
CA LEU A 237 -30.33 -12.81 -14.19
C LEU A 237 -31.70 -12.12 -14.20
N ASN A 238 -31.72 -10.81 -14.40
CA ASN A 238 -32.96 -10.04 -14.38
C ASN A 238 -33.89 -10.40 -15.54
N ARG A 239 -33.34 -10.80 -16.69
CA ARG A 239 -34.14 -11.28 -17.84
C ARG A 239 -34.78 -12.64 -17.57
N GLN A 240 -34.06 -13.56 -16.89
CA GLN A 240 -34.53 -14.93 -16.66
C GLN A 240 -35.37 -15.06 -15.39
N PHE A 241 -35.05 -14.34 -14.33
CA PHE A 241 -35.61 -14.53 -13.00
C PHE A 241 -36.32 -13.30 -12.42
N GLY A 242 -36.45 -12.23 -13.21
CA GLY A 242 -37.07 -10.97 -12.76
C GLY A 242 -36.09 -9.97 -12.15
N ASN A 243 -36.48 -8.72 -12.06
CA ASN A 243 -35.62 -7.58 -11.66
C ASN A 243 -35.41 -7.52 -10.13
N GLN A 244 -34.93 -8.61 -9.55
CA GLN A 244 -34.73 -8.77 -8.10
C GLN A 244 -33.28 -8.90 -7.69
N TYR A 245 -32.35 -8.90 -8.65
CA TYR A 245 -30.92 -9.06 -8.39
C TYR A 245 -30.19 -7.72 -8.55
N ALA A 246 -29.15 -7.54 -7.76
CA ALA A 246 -28.20 -6.45 -7.85
C ALA A 246 -26.79 -6.99 -7.63
N PHE A 247 -25.79 -6.19 -7.95
CA PHE A 247 -24.40 -6.54 -7.72
C PHE A 247 -23.65 -5.41 -7.03
N GLU A 248 -22.55 -5.78 -6.41
CA GLU A 248 -21.58 -4.89 -5.81
C GLU A 248 -20.19 -5.37 -6.22
N ASN A 249 -19.41 -4.47 -6.83
CA ASN A 249 -18.04 -4.79 -7.21
C ASN A 249 -17.14 -4.61 -5.98
N LEU A 250 -16.71 -5.74 -5.41
CA LEU A 250 -15.89 -5.74 -4.21
C LEU A 250 -14.47 -5.16 -4.46
N ASN A 251 -13.97 -5.22 -5.71
CA ASN A 251 -12.70 -4.61 -6.07
C ASN A 251 -12.71 -3.09 -5.87
N GLN A 252 -13.87 -2.43 -5.99
CA GLN A 252 -13.99 -0.98 -5.74
C GLN A 252 -13.59 -0.59 -4.32
N TYR A 253 -13.79 -1.46 -3.34
CA TYR A 253 -13.33 -1.19 -1.96
C TYR A 253 -11.82 -1.13 -1.87
N ALA A 254 -11.10 -2.03 -2.55
CA ALA A 254 -9.64 -1.98 -2.62
C ALA A 254 -9.15 -0.69 -3.28
N ASP A 255 -9.80 -0.28 -4.37
CA ASP A 255 -9.49 0.98 -5.08
C ASP A 255 -9.75 2.20 -4.20
N ILE A 256 -10.88 2.23 -3.47
CA ILE A 256 -11.21 3.32 -2.54
C ILE A 256 -10.14 3.44 -1.45
N PHE A 257 -9.76 2.32 -0.84
CA PHE A 257 -8.71 2.32 0.18
C PHE A 257 -7.35 2.77 -0.39
N SER A 258 -6.98 2.28 -1.56
CA SER A 258 -5.75 2.69 -2.24
C SER A 258 -5.75 4.19 -2.55
N ASN A 259 -6.85 4.72 -3.06
CA ASN A 259 -7.01 6.15 -3.34
C ASN A 259 -6.93 7.00 -2.06
N ILE A 260 -7.55 6.56 -0.96
CA ILE A 260 -7.45 7.24 0.34
C ILE A 260 -6.00 7.29 0.81
N LEU A 261 -5.27 6.16 0.73
CA LEU A 261 -3.86 6.09 1.12
C LEU A 261 -2.98 6.97 0.22
N GLU A 262 -3.29 7.06 -1.08
CA GLU A 262 -2.60 7.95 -2.02
C GLU A 262 -2.82 9.43 -1.64
N ILE A 263 -4.06 9.82 -1.35
CA ILE A 263 -4.39 11.19 -0.90
C ILE A 263 -3.66 11.52 0.41
N VAL A 264 -3.69 10.64 1.39
CA VAL A 264 -2.99 10.82 2.66
C VAL A 264 -1.48 10.94 2.44
N SER A 265 -0.91 10.09 1.59
CA SER A 265 0.51 10.14 1.23
C SER A 265 0.87 11.45 0.53
N LEU A 266 0.01 11.96 -0.35
CA LEU A 266 0.18 13.25 -1.03
C LEU A 266 0.17 14.40 -0.02
N LEU A 267 -0.78 14.41 0.92
CA LEU A 267 -0.86 15.44 1.95
C LEU A 267 0.38 15.47 2.85
N ILE A 268 0.83 14.30 3.32
CA ILE A 268 2.02 14.22 4.17
C ILE A 268 3.28 14.58 3.37
N SER A 269 3.37 14.16 2.10
CA SER A 269 4.45 14.56 1.20
C SER A 269 4.47 16.06 0.94
N GLY A 270 3.28 16.69 0.86
CA GLY A 270 3.13 18.14 0.78
C GLY A 270 3.74 18.84 1.99
N ILE A 271 3.46 18.35 3.19
CA ILE A 271 4.06 18.87 4.43
C ILE A 271 5.58 18.64 4.43
N ALA A 272 6.03 17.46 4.08
CA ALA A 272 7.46 17.13 4.01
C ALA A 272 8.20 17.98 2.97
N SER A 273 7.55 18.38 1.88
CA SER A 273 8.16 19.25 0.85
C SER A 273 8.47 20.66 1.34
N ILE A 274 7.82 21.13 2.41
CA ILE A 274 8.18 22.39 3.09
C ILE A 274 9.62 22.33 3.58
N SER A 275 10.06 21.17 4.09
CA SER A 275 11.46 20.99 4.52
C SER A 275 12.45 21.13 3.37
N VAL A 276 12.08 20.68 2.16
CA VAL A 276 12.89 20.84 0.94
C VAL A 276 12.97 22.31 0.56
N VAL A 277 11.87 23.06 0.65
CA VAL A 277 11.85 24.52 0.38
C VAL A 277 12.73 25.26 1.39
N VAL A 278 12.62 24.95 2.68
CA VAL A 278 13.46 25.57 3.73
C VAL A 278 14.94 25.23 3.50
N GLY A 279 15.26 23.98 3.15
CA GLY A 279 16.62 23.58 2.76
C GLY A 279 17.12 24.35 1.54
N GLY A 280 16.28 24.54 0.53
CA GLY A 280 16.58 25.35 -0.67
C GLY A 280 16.86 26.83 -0.36
N LEU A 281 16.06 27.44 0.53
CA LEU A 281 16.33 28.79 1.03
C LEU A 281 17.68 28.85 1.77
N GLY A 282 18.02 27.79 2.52
CA GLY A 282 19.35 27.64 3.13
C GLY A 282 20.46 27.66 2.10
N VAL A 283 20.30 26.90 0.99
CA VAL A 283 21.26 26.90 -0.13
C VAL A 283 21.36 28.28 -0.76
N MET A 284 20.26 28.96 -1.03
CA MET A 284 20.24 30.30 -1.57
C MET A 284 21.04 31.27 -0.69
N ASN A 285 20.83 31.25 0.63
CA ASN A 285 21.55 32.11 1.58
C ASN A 285 23.05 31.77 1.66
N ALA A 286 23.40 30.47 1.61
CA ALA A 286 24.79 30.04 1.59
C ALA A 286 25.49 30.49 0.33
N MET A 287 24.82 30.38 -0.82
CA MET A 287 25.34 30.83 -2.11
C MET A 287 25.49 32.36 -2.19
N VAL A 288 24.53 33.13 -1.65
CA VAL A 288 24.66 34.60 -1.56
C VAL A 288 25.89 34.96 -0.73
N SER A 289 26.07 34.33 0.43
CA SER A 289 27.26 34.56 1.27
C SER A 289 28.55 34.16 0.56
N SER A 290 28.55 33.08 -0.23
CA SER A 290 29.70 32.64 -1.03
C SER A 290 30.04 33.65 -2.12
N VAL A 291 29.04 34.21 -2.82
CA VAL A 291 29.24 35.29 -3.82
C VAL A 291 29.83 36.53 -3.19
N ASP A 292 29.30 36.96 -2.03
CA ASP A 292 29.80 38.15 -1.33
C ASP A 292 31.25 37.97 -0.85
N ALA A 293 31.62 36.76 -0.37
CA ALA A 293 32.98 36.43 0.04
C ALA A 293 33.98 36.34 -1.10
N ARG A 294 33.52 36.04 -2.32
CA ARG A 294 34.37 35.89 -3.52
C ARG A 294 34.17 37.03 -4.54
N THR A 295 33.68 38.18 -4.10
CA THR A 295 33.38 39.31 -4.99
C THR A 295 34.60 39.75 -5.77
N SER A 296 35.80 39.83 -5.16
CA SER A 296 37.06 40.19 -5.82
C SER A 296 37.47 39.19 -6.91
N GLU A 297 37.35 37.88 -6.65
CA GLU A 297 37.62 36.82 -7.63
C GLU A 297 36.70 36.97 -8.86
N ILE A 298 35.38 37.21 -8.62
CA ILE A 298 34.42 37.44 -9.70
C ILE A 298 34.80 38.67 -10.53
N GLY A 299 35.25 39.74 -9.86
CA GLY A 299 35.75 40.95 -10.51
C GLY A 299 36.92 40.66 -11.44
N ILE A 300 37.89 39.88 -10.98
CA ILE A 300 39.05 39.46 -11.79
C ILE A 300 38.63 38.63 -13.01
N TYR A 301 37.77 37.63 -12.84
CA TYR A 301 37.26 36.84 -13.96
C TYR A 301 36.55 37.72 -15.00
N ARG A 302 35.74 38.66 -14.55
CA ARG A 302 35.06 39.62 -15.43
C ARG A 302 36.01 40.55 -16.14
N ALA A 303 37.09 41.03 -15.49
CA ALA A 303 38.12 41.84 -16.08
C ALA A 303 38.95 41.09 -17.14
N LEU A 304 39.16 39.78 -16.95
CA LEU A 304 39.79 38.86 -17.90
C LEU A 304 38.88 38.44 -19.06
N GLY A 305 37.66 38.97 -19.16
CA GLY A 305 36.75 38.75 -20.29
C GLY A 305 35.70 37.65 -20.11
N ALA A 306 35.49 37.14 -18.91
CA ALA A 306 34.40 36.18 -18.65
C ALA A 306 33.05 36.83 -18.91
N ARG A 307 32.19 36.14 -19.67
CA ARG A 307 30.84 36.61 -19.99
C ARG A 307 29.91 36.35 -18.81
N LYS A 308 28.79 37.11 -18.74
CA LYS A 308 27.79 36.95 -17.66
C LYS A 308 27.29 35.52 -17.55
N HIS A 309 27.03 34.83 -18.67
CA HIS A 309 26.55 33.45 -18.67
C HIS A 309 27.57 32.45 -18.14
N ASP A 310 28.90 32.73 -18.28
CA ASP A 310 29.93 31.86 -17.69
C ASP A 310 29.88 31.92 -16.15
N ILE A 311 29.69 33.12 -15.61
CA ILE A 311 29.55 33.31 -14.14
C ILE A 311 28.25 32.64 -13.63
N VAL A 312 27.10 32.87 -14.31
CA VAL A 312 25.82 32.22 -13.96
C VAL A 312 25.99 30.71 -14.01
N GLY A 313 26.57 30.17 -15.08
CA GLY A 313 26.76 28.71 -15.24
C GLY A 313 27.62 28.12 -14.13
N ASN A 314 28.67 28.78 -13.70
CA ASN A 314 29.57 28.32 -12.64
C ASN A 314 28.81 28.22 -11.28
N TYR A 315 28.15 29.31 -10.86
CA TYR A 315 27.42 29.33 -9.59
C TYR A 315 26.16 28.43 -9.59
N LEU A 316 25.50 28.31 -10.74
CA LEU A 316 24.37 27.39 -10.89
C LEU A 316 24.83 25.94 -10.80
N CYS A 317 25.96 25.59 -11.42
CA CYS A 317 26.58 24.28 -11.31
C CYS A 317 26.97 23.97 -9.85
N GLU A 318 27.54 24.94 -9.12
CA GLU A 318 27.87 24.80 -7.69
C GLU A 318 26.59 24.51 -6.84
N ALA A 319 25.50 25.27 -7.07
CA ALA A 319 24.23 25.07 -6.38
C ALA A 319 23.59 23.71 -6.71
N MET A 320 23.63 23.28 -7.98
CA MET A 320 23.14 21.96 -8.40
C MET A 320 23.91 20.82 -7.74
N LEU A 321 25.24 20.90 -7.70
CA LEU A 321 26.07 19.90 -7.05
C LEU A 321 25.79 19.83 -5.54
N LEU A 322 25.61 20.98 -4.89
CA LEU A 322 25.21 21.07 -3.50
C LEU A 322 23.88 20.32 -3.23
N CYS A 323 22.88 20.61 -4.06
CA CYS A 323 21.58 19.98 -3.92
C CYS A 323 21.62 18.48 -4.26
N LEU A 324 22.36 18.09 -5.30
CA LEU A 324 22.52 16.67 -5.66
C LEU A 324 23.23 15.86 -4.57
N THR A 325 24.27 16.42 -3.93
CA THR A 325 24.89 15.77 -2.77
C THR A 325 23.92 15.60 -1.61
N GLY A 326 23.06 16.63 -1.37
CA GLY A 326 21.94 16.53 -0.43
C GLY A 326 20.95 15.44 -0.83
N GLY A 327 20.59 15.35 -2.11
CA GLY A 327 19.70 14.32 -2.63
C GLY A 327 20.25 12.91 -2.44
N ILE A 328 21.53 12.69 -2.74
CA ILE A 328 22.22 11.41 -2.51
C ILE A 328 22.19 11.04 -1.02
N LEU A 329 22.54 12.00 -0.15
CA LEU A 329 22.48 11.81 1.30
C LEU A 329 21.05 11.47 1.74
N GLY A 330 20.03 12.12 1.18
CA GLY A 330 18.62 11.87 1.44
C GLY A 330 18.20 10.45 1.08
N ILE A 331 18.69 9.93 -0.06
CA ILE A 331 18.43 8.54 -0.48
C ILE A 331 19.10 7.55 0.48
N ILE A 332 20.33 7.82 0.93
CA ILE A 332 21.03 6.99 1.91
C ILE A 332 20.25 6.97 3.24
N LEU A 333 19.82 8.13 3.71
CA LEU A 333 19.01 8.24 4.93
C LEU A 333 17.67 7.52 4.78
N ASN A 334 17.01 7.65 3.63
CA ASN A 334 15.77 6.93 3.34
C ASN A 334 15.99 5.41 3.39
N THR A 335 17.04 4.91 2.77
CA THR A 335 17.38 3.46 2.80
C THR A 335 17.58 2.97 4.22
N LEU A 336 18.28 3.76 5.04
CA LEU A 336 18.49 3.43 6.47
C LEU A 336 17.18 3.43 7.25
N LEU A 337 16.31 4.42 7.02
CA LEU A 337 14.99 4.49 7.66
C LEU A 337 14.10 3.33 7.25
N LEU A 338 14.06 2.97 5.96
CA LEU A 338 13.29 1.81 5.50
C LEU A 338 13.80 0.50 6.12
N PHE A 339 15.13 0.34 6.25
CA PHE A 339 15.72 -0.81 6.93
C PHE A 339 15.27 -0.90 8.40
N LEU A 340 15.31 0.20 9.14
CA LEU A 340 14.84 0.25 10.52
C LEU A 340 13.33 -0.04 10.65
N ILE A 341 12.53 0.51 9.75
CA ILE A 341 11.09 0.25 9.73
C ILE A 341 10.81 -1.22 9.44
N ASN A 342 11.50 -1.84 8.48
CA ASN A 342 11.36 -3.25 8.15
C ASN A 342 11.67 -4.17 9.35
N GLU A 343 12.73 -3.85 10.10
CA GLU A 343 13.13 -4.62 11.30
C GLU A 343 12.08 -4.56 12.40
N ILE A 344 11.45 -3.39 12.59
CA ILE A 344 10.45 -3.17 13.65
C ILE A 344 9.07 -3.73 13.25
N THR A 345 8.67 -3.54 11.99
CA THR A 345 7.30 -3.83 11.54
C THR A 345 7.15 -5.15 10.82
N GLY A 346 8.25 -5.79 10.40
CA GLY A 346 8.23 -6.96 9.54
C GLY A 346 7.71 -6.70 8.12
N LEU A 347 7.57 -5.43 7.73
CA LEU A 347 7.17 -5.04 6.38
C LEU A 347 8.36 -5.19 5.44
N MET A 348 8.15 -5.75 4.25
CA MET A 348 9.19 -5.83 3.22
C MET A 348 9.17 -4.59 2.33
N LEU A 349 9.49 -3.42 2.93
CA LEU A 349 9.56 -2.16 2.19
C LEU A 349 10.83 -2.15 1.34
N THR A 350 10.67 -1.99 0.04
CA THR A 350 11.77 -1.91 -0.91
C THR A 350 11.89 -0.51 -1.51
N LEU A 351 13.11 -0.06 -1.69
CA LEU A 351 13.37 1.22 -2.36
C LEU A 351 13.01 1.11 -3.84
N GLN A 352 12.03 1.89 -4.28
CA GLN A 352 11.64 1.90 -5.68
C GLN A 352 12.56 2.82 -6.50
N VAL A 353 13.02 2.34 -7.64
CA VAL A 353 13.84 3.12 -8.59
C VAL A 353 13.14 4.43 -9.00
N LYS A 354 11.82 4.40 -9.13
CA LYS A 354 10.99 5.58 -9.41
C LYS A 354 11.15 6.67 -8.34
N ASN A 355 11.13 6.30 -7.05
CA ASN A 355 11.27 7.25 -5.95
C ASN A 355 12.70 7.81 -5.85
N VAL A 356 13.71 6.99 -6.15
CA VAL A 356 15.10 7.45 -6.25
C VAL A 356 15.26 8.49 -7.37
N ALA A 357 14.72 8.19 -8.55
CA ALA A 357 14.78 9.11 -9.70
C ALA A 357 14.03 10.42 -9.40
N LEU A 358 12.85 10.35 -8.78
CA LEU A 358 12.09 11.52 -8.35
C LEU A 358 12.87 12.37 -7.33
N GLY A 359 13.50 11.75 -6.33
CA GLY A 359 14.30 12.45 -5.31
C GLY A 359 15.50 13.18 -5.92
N LEU A 360 16.23 12.53 -6.84
CA LEU A 360 17.37 13.15 -7.52
C LEU A 360 16.96 14.28 -8.47
N THR A 361 15.89 14.10 -9.22
CA THR A 361 15.37 15.15 -10.11
C THR A 361 14.84 16.34 -9.31
N ALA A 362 14.10 16.12 -8.23
CA ALA A 362 13.63 17.18 -7.34
C ALA A 362 14.82 17.94 -6.72
N SER A 363 15.85 17.24 -6.26
CA SER A 363 17.07 17.83 -5.72
C SER A 363 17.80 18.70 -6.76
N GLY A 364 17.94 18.21 -8.00
CA GLY A 364 18.52 18.99 -9.09
C GLY A 364 17.72 20.25 -9.42
N LEU A 365 16.38 20.13 -9.47
CA LEU A 365 15.47 21.26 -9.67
C LEU A 365 15.58 22.31 -8.55
N CYS A 366 15.68 21.87 -7.30
CA CYS A 366 15.96 22.77 -6.17
C CYS A 366 17.26 23.53 -6.36
N GLY A 367 18.32 22.87 -6.82
CA GLY A 367 19.60 23.52 -7.12
C GLY A 367 19.47 24.62 -8.19
N VAL A 368 18.66 24.38 -9.21
CA VAL A 368 18.39 25.39 -10.26
C VAL A 368 17.55 26.53 -9.69
N VAL A 369 16.44 26.25 -9.04
CA VAL A 369 15.49 27.28 -8.56
C VAL A 369 16.15 28.19 -7.52
N PHE A 370 16.78 27.61 -6.50
CA PHE A 370 17.36 28.38 -5.40
C PHE A 370 18.79 28.93 -5.72
N GLY A 371 19.48 28.32 -6.70
CA GLY A 371 20.79 28.77 -7.17
C GLY A 371 20.73 29.90 -8.19
N LEU A 372 19.61 30.08 -8.91
CA LEU A 372 19.49 31.04 -9.99
C LEU A 372 19.63 32.50 -9.50
N LEU A 373 18.96 32.85 -8.40
CA LEU A 373 19.01 34.21 -7.83
C LEU A 373 20.43 34.64 -7.44
N PRO A 374 21.20 33.86 -6.62
CA PRO A 374 22.57 34.22 -6.28
C PRO A 374 23.50 34.21 -7.50
N ALA A 375 23.34 33.30 -8.47
CA ALA A 375 24.13 33.24 -9.69
C ALA A 375 23.96 34.49 -10.56
N VAL A 376 22.71 34.96 -10.71
CA VAL A 376 22.42 36.21 -11.44
C VAL A 376 22.97 37.43 -10.69
N LYS A 377 22.88 37.46 -9.33
CA LYS A 377 23.48 38.52 -8.52
C LYS A 377 25.00 38.60 -8.76
N ALA A 378 25.70 37.45 -8.75
CA ALA A 378 27.13 37.36 -9.03
C ALA A 378 27.50 37.91 -10.43
N ALA A 379 26.71 37.54 -11.46
CA ALA A 379 26.96 37.97 -12.83
C ALA A 379 26.71 39.49 -13.10
N ARG A 380 25.96 40.15 -12.22
CA ARG A 380 25.65 41.57 -12.32
C ARG A 380 26.67 42.48 -11.64
N LEU A 381 27.64 41.93 -10.89
CA LEU A 381 28.71 42.71 -10.25
C LEU A 381 29.54 43.47 -11.30
N SER A 382 29.79 44.75 -11.03
CA SER A 382 30.68 45.55 -11.90
C SER A 382 32.14 45.20 -11.57
N PRO A 383 33.03 44.99 -12.57
CA PRO A 383 34.42 44.66 -12.34
C PRO A 383 35.15 45.71 -11.47
N ILE A 384 34.82 46.99 -11.66
CA ILE A 384 35.46 48.10 -10.94
C ILE A 384 35.05 48.09 -9.46
N GLU A 385 33.77 47.92 -9.17
CA GLU A 385 33.26 47.86 -7.78
C GLU A 385 33.71 46.58 -7.05
N ALA A 386 33.82 45.46 -7.79
CA ALA A 386 34.23 44.19 -7.25
C ALA A 386 35.70 44.16 -6.81
N ILE A 387 36.58 44.80 -7.55
CA ILE A 387 38.02 44.90 -7.22
C ILE A 387 38.30 45.96 -6.14
N ARG A 388 37.44 47.00 -6.03
CA ARG A 388 37.62 48.10 -5.07
C ARG A 388 37.05 47.78 -3.66
N ARG A 389 36.28 46.72 -3.51
CA ARG A 389 35.82 46.22 -2.20
C ARG A 389 36.94 45.39 -1.57
N GLU A 390 37.84 46.02 -0.83
CA GLU A 390 38.62 45.41 0.25
C GLU A 390 37.86 45.51 1.56
#